data_ebe3b79509285a5a93c624a9183bebe2
#
_entry.id   ebe3b79509285a5a93c624a9183bebe2
#
_cell.length_a   1.000
_cell.length_b   1.000
_cell.length_c   1.000
_cell.angle_alpha   90.00
_cell.angle_beta   90.00
_cell.angle_gamma   90.00
#
_symmetry.space_group_name_H-M   'P 1'
#
loop_
_entity.id
_entity.type
_entity.pdbx_description
1 polymer ?
#
loop_
_entity_poly.entity_id
_entity_poly.type
_entity_poly.pdbx_seq_one_letter_code
_entity_poly.pdbx_strand_id
1 'polypeptide(L)'
;MYFQCTLGLKITMKNLIAFFILLSAINVNANDLSSIQEDLVLEKNPVVIIWSHGQTRPQKSEKCSSRFNKIPKTLKYLEKKINAHFIFMCSKSTDNDNSPGSYIYKRVKQLKKLLTEINEIGVNPNNIFISGWSAGGWTALHMFRENEKLFNSAIVFAPAFAGPRHETKKYPWWREEARPAHIKEITKAKFIDALVFAYEDDDFNRPEELKFLTELYPNNVNLIGYNCKKGHLTHAKDCKSSETEILILNYVNDQINSKN
;
A
#
# COMPACT_ATOMS: atom_id res chain seq x y z
N MET A 1 -9.14 -51.44 43.12
CA MET A 1 -7.82 -51.30 42.43
C MET A 1 -7.98 -50.28 41.33
N TYR A 2 -7.67 -49.02 41.62
CA TYR A 2 -7.84 -47.91 40.69
C TYR A 2 -6.47 -47.54 40.06
N PHE A 3 -6.37 -47.61 38.76
CA PHE A 3 -5.23 -47.04 38.01
C PHE A 3 -5.62 -45.69 37.44
N GLN A 4 -5.05 -44.63 37.98
CA GLN A 4 -5.04 -43.30 37.34
C GLN A 4 -3.88 -43.21 36.35
N CYS A 5 -4.19 -42.94 35.10
CA CYS A 5 -3.22 -42.64 34.07
C CYS A 5 -3.16 -41.12 33.87
N THR A 6 -2.17 -40.47 34.46
CA THR A 6 -1.85 -39.04 34.23
C THR A 6 -0.91 -38.91 33.04
N LEU A 7 -1.43 -38.44 31.91
CA LEU A 7 -0.60 -38.02 30.78
C LEU A 7 0.01 -36.62 31.10
N GLY A 8 1.26 -36.62 31.52
CA GLY A 8 2.05 -35.39 31.69
C GLY A 8 2.60 -34.94 30.36
N LEU A 9 2.03 -33.86 29.78
CA LEU A 9 2.60 -33.17 28.64
C LEU A 9 3.84 -32.39 29.11
N LYS A 10 5.05 -32.92 28.90
CA LYS A 10 6.30 -32.18 29.09
C LYS A 10 6.51 -31.22 27.92
N ILE A 11 6.02 -29.99 28.04
CA ILE A 11 6.42 -28.89 27.16
C ILE A 11 7.85 -28.51 27.53
N THR A 12 8.83 -28.86 26.70
CA THR A 12 10.23 -28.52 26.95
C THR A 12 10.43 -27.03 26.67
N MET A 13 11.05 -26.32 27.59
CA MET A 13 11.39 -24.89 27.55
C MET A 13 12.15 -24.46 26.27
N LYS A 14 12.71 -25.40 25.51
CA LYS A 14 13.37 -25.14 24.22
C LYS A 14 12.41 -24.67 23.12
N ASN A 15 11.15 -25.08 23.14
CA ASN A 15 10.16 -24.65 22.13
C ASN A 15 9.60 -23.26 22.39
N LEU A 16 9.65 -22.77 23.63
CA LEU A 16 9.24 -21.41 23.97
C LEU A 16 10.30 -20.37 23.53
N ILE A 17 11.58 -20.73 23.60
CA ILE A 17 12.69 -19.83 23.23
C ILE A 17 12.80 -19.67 21.72
N ALA A 18 12.47 -20.69 20.93
CA ALA A 18 12.45 -20.61 19.47
C ALA A 18 11.35 -19.66 18.95
N PHE A 19 10.22 -19.56 19.66
CA PHE A 19 9.13 -18.64 19.31
C PHE A 19 9.48 -17.17 19.60
N PHE A 20 10.31 -16.91 20.62
CA PHE A 20 10.74 -15.55 20.98
C PHE A 20 11.92 -15.02 20.15
N ILE A 21 12.74 -15.88 19.53
CA ILE A 21 13.91 -15.45 18.75
C ILE A 21 13.52 -15.03 17.31
N LEU A 22 12.38 -15.45 16.77
CA LEU A 22 11.89 -14.99 15.47
C LEU A 22 11.30 -13.56 15.50
N LEU A 23 11.00 -13.02 16.68
CA LEU A 23 10.42 -11.68 16.85
C LEU A 23 11.44 -10.53 16.90
N SER A 24 12.75 -10.79 16.88
CA SER A 24 13.76 -9.76 17.17
C SER A 24 14.48 -9.12 15.97
N ALA A 25 14.03 -9.35 14.73
CA ALA A 25 14.68 -8.81 13.54
C ALA A 25 13.79 -7.90 12.65
N ILE A 26 12.67 -7.38 13.18
CA ILE A 26 11.70 -6.61 12.40
C ILE A 26 11.83 -5.13 12.74
N ASN A 27 12.56 -4.36 11.92
CA ASN A 27 12.53 -2.89 11.89
C ASN A 27 11.51 -2.35 10.86
N VAL A 28 10.33 -2.93 10.80
CA VAL A 28 9.09 -2.20 10.55
C VAL A 28 8.72 -1.63 11.91
N ASN A 29 8.17 -0.42 12.03
CA ASN A 29 7.70 0.03 13.34
C ASN A 29 6.83 -1.07 13.93
N ALA A 30 7.38 -1.88 14.82
CA ALA A 30 6.77 -3.08 15.38
C ALA A 30 5.43 -2.79 16.10
N ASN A 31 5.15 -1.51 16.32
CA ASN A 31 3.93 -1.07 16.99
C ASN A 31 2.67 -1.17 16.14
N ASP A 32 2.76 -1.15 14.79
CA ASP A 32 1.54 -1.11 13.97
C ASP A 32 0.97 -2.50 13.65
N LEU A 33 1.83 -3.49 13.37
CA LEU A 33 1.36 -4.87 13.14
C LEU A 33 1.04 -5.58 14.45
N SER A 34 1.88 -5.44 15.49
CA SER A 34 1.66 -6.09 16.78
C SER A 34 0.39 -5.61 17.47
N SER A 35 -0.03 -4.36 17.28
CA SER A 35 -1.24 -3.81 17.88
C SER A 35 -2.54 -4.38 17.30
N ILE A 36 -2.52 -4.89 16.07
CA ILE A 36 -3.70 -5.44 15.39
C ILE A 36 -3.58 -6.94 15.10
N GLN A 37 -2.43 -7.55 15.36
CA GLN A 37 -2.18 -8.95 15.02
C GLN A 37 -3.14 -9.90 15.74
N GLU A 38 -3.45 -9.64 16.99
CA GLU A 38 -4.39 -10.45 17.77
C GLU A 38 -5.79 -10.37 17.17
N ASP A 39 -6.26 -9.16 16.82
CA ASP A 39 -7.56 -8.95 16.17
C ASP A 39 -7.64 -9.68 14.83
N LEU A 40 -6.58 -9.58 14.00
CA LEU A 40 -6.51 -10.23 12.71
C LEU A 40 -6.55 -11.76 12.79
N VAL A 41 -5.95 -12.35 13.82
CA VAL A 41 -5.95 -13.81 14.02
C VAL A 41 -7.30 -14.30 14.54
N LEU A 42 -7.98 -13.51 15.36
CA LEU A 42 -9.27 -13.88 15.97
C LEU A 42 -10.45 -13.68 15.01
N GLU A 43 -10.32 -12.77 14.04
CA GLU A 43 -11.39 -12.46 13.09
C GLU A 43 -11.42 -13.46 11.93
N LYS A 44 -12.61 -13.97 11.60
CA LYS A 44 -12.79 -14.83 10.44
C LYS A 44 -12.79 -13.98 9.16
N ASN A 45 -11.78 -14.16 8.28
CA ASN A 45 -11.62 -13.46 7.01
C ASN A 45 -11.49 -11.93 7.17
N PRO A 46 -10.55 -11.40 7.96
CA PRO A 46 -10.37 -9.97 8.12
C PRO A 46 -10.01 -9.29 6.79
N VAL A 47 -10.55 -8.09 6.56
CA VAL A 47 -10.13 -7.24 5.44
C VAL A 47 -9.01 -6.32 5.92
N VAL A 48 -7.87 -6.37 5.26
CA VAL A 48 -6.67 -5.60 5.64
C VAL A 48 -6.31 -4.61 4.55
N ILE A 49 -6.07 -3.36 4.93
CA ILE A 49 -5.63 -2.31 4.01
C ILE A 49 -4.29 -1.76 4.48
N ILE A 50 -3.25 -1.94 3.66
CA ILE A 50 -1.93 -1.41 3.94
C ILE A 50 -1.79 -0.05 3.27
N TRP A 51 -1.59 0.99 4.07
CA TRP A 51 -1.40 2.35 3.58
C TRP A 51 0.06 2.74 3.53
N SER A 52 0.53 3.16 2.34
CA SER A 52 1.87 3.69 2.08
C SER A 52 1.82 5.21 1.88
N HIS A 53 2.61 5.94 2.64
CA HIS A 53 2.64 7.40 2.61
C HIS A 53 3.39 7.98 1.40
N GLY A 54 3.14 9.27 1.08
CA GLY A 54 3.88 10.04 0.09
C GLY A 54 5.34 10.31 0.48
N GLN A 55 6.10 10.91 -0.43
CA GLN A 55 7.45 11.38 -0.18
C GLN A 55 7.45 12.87 0.13
N THR A 56 8.15 13.28 1.17
CA THR A 56 8.33 14.68 1.54
C THR A 56 9.79 15.10 1.37
N ARG A 57 10.01 16.35 0.95
CA ARG A 57 11.34 16.97 0.86
C ARG A 57 11.55 17.99 1.98
N PRO A 58 12.79 18.24 2.41
CA PRO A 58 13.97 17.39 2.30
C PRO A 58 13.80 16.13 3.12
N GLN A 59 14.51 15.10 2.77
CA GLN A 59 14.43 13.77 3.38
C GLN A 59 15.22 13.72 4.70
N LYS A 60 15.02 14.67 5.54
CA LYS A 60 15.52 14.58 6.91
C LYS A 60 14.57 13.71 7.68
N SER A 61 15.06 12.61 8.18
CA SER A 61 14.41 11.65 9.06
C SER A 61 12.87 11.66 8.96
N GLU A 62 12.33 10.56 8.85
CA GLU A 62 10.99 10.14 9.04
C GLU A 62 9.93 11.27 9.09
N LYS A 63 9.13 11.35 8.03
CA LYS A 63 7.98 12.26 7.98
C LYS A 63 6.65 11.51 7.88
N CYS A 64 6.62 10.28 8.36
CA CYS A 64 5.41 9.48 8.44
C CYS A 64 4.31 10.20 9.22
N SER A 65 4.67 10.98 10.23
CA SER A 65 3.75 11.79 11.04
C SER A 65 3.17 13.01 10.33
N SER A 66 3.63 13.36 9.12
CA SER A 66 3.05 14.48 8.37
C SER A 66 1.54 14.32 8.21
N ARG A 67 0.81 15.43 8.42
CA ARG A 67 -0.66 15.46 8.25
C ARG A 67 -1.14 14.99 6.87
N PHE A 68 -0.32 15.15 5.83
CA PHE A 68 -0.64 14.73 4.46
C PHE A 68 -0.40 13.25 4.23
N ASN A 69 0.38 12.60 5.08
CA ASN A 69 0.66 11.18 4.98
C ASN A 69 -0.38 10.29 5.69
N LYS A 70 -1.30 10.89 6.43
CA LYS A 70 -2.37 10.16 7.12
C LYS A 70 -3.27 9.44 6.13
N ILE A 71 -3.80 8.31 6.56
CA ILE A 71 -4.84 7.58 5.83
C ILE A 71 -6.02 8.52 5.59
N PRO A 72 -6.50 8.71 4.35
CA PRO A 72 -7.61 9.61 4.05
C PRO A 72 -8.91 9.14 4.69
N LYS A 73 -9.76 10.10 5.08
CA LYS A 73 -11.05 9.79 5.70
C LYS A 73 -11.95 8.95 4.79
N THR A 74 -11.89 9.21 3.48
CA THR A 74 -12.64 8.48 2.45
C THR A 74 -12.26 7.00 2.41
N LEU A 75 -10.98 6.67 2.63
CA LEU A 75 -10.54 5.28 2.75
C LEU A 75 -10.92 4.66 4.11
N LYS A 76 -10.79 5.43 5.19
CA LYS A 76 -11.21 5.01 6.54
C LYS A 76 -12.71 4.74 6.69
N TYR A 77 -13.51 5.13 5.72
CA TYR A 77 -14.92 4.78 5.64
C TYR A 77 -15.15 3.26 5.69
N LEU A 78 -14.20 2.49 5.17
CA LEU A 78 -14.24 1.02 5.19
C LEU A 78 -14.19 0.42 6.60
N GLU A 79 -13.54 1.07 7.58
CA GLU A 79 -13.57 0.62 8.99
C GLU A 79 -15.01 0.48 9.49
N LYS A 80 -15.87 1.43 9.10
CA LYS A 80 -17.27 1.49 9.56
C LYS A 80 -18.21 0.59 8.76
N LYS A 81 -17.85 0.22 7.53
CA LYS A 81 -18.75 -0.46 6.60
C LYS A 81 -18.49 -1.96 6.49
N ILE A 82 -17.24 -2.35 6.55
CA ILE A 82 -16.82 -3.76 6.37
C ILE A 82 -15.79 -4.20 7.42
N ASN A 83 -15.67 -3.47 8.52
CA ASN A 83 -14.72 -3.74 9.60
C ASN A 83 -13.25 -3.92 9.08
N ALA A 84 -12.83 -3.04 8.16
CA ALA A 84 -11.49 -3.12 7.59
C ALA A 84 -10.43 -2.66 8.59
N HIS A 85 -9.35 -3.43 8.70
CA HIS A 85 -8.17 -3.11 9.50
C HIS A 85 -7.15 -2.33 8.68
N PHE A 86 -6.54 -1.32 9.27
CA PHE A 86 -5.55 -0.47 8.59
C PHE A 86 -4.16 -0.63 9.18
N ILE A 87 -3.20 -0.93 8.31
CA ILE A 87 -1.78 -0.94 8.65
C ILE A 87 -1.10 0.23 7.97
N PHE A 88 -0.50 1.13 8.74
CA PHE A 88 0.28 2.25 8.21
C PHE A 88 1.74 1.84 7.99
N MET A 89 2.15 1.69 6.75
CA MET A 89 3.56 1.42 6.41
C MET A 89 4.38 2.72 6.40
N CYS A 90 5.11 2.95 7.47
CA CYS A 90 6.09 4.04 7.53
C CYS A 90 7.42 3.63 6.89
N SER A 91 7.82 4.30 5.83
CA SER A 91 9.12 4.06 5.19
C SER A 91 10.06 5.25 5.33
N LYS A 92 11.24 5.00 5.84
CA LYS A 92 12.36 5.95 5.92
C LYS A 92 13.27 5.89 4.69
N SER A 93 12.87 5.16 3.65
CA SER A 93 13.69 4.98 2.45
C SER A 93 13.91 6.28 1.70
N THR A 94 15.15 6.55 1.36
CA THR A 94 15.63 7.69 0.58
C THR A 94 16.31 7.22 -0.69
N ASP A 95 16.45 8.11 -1.68
CA ASP A 95 17.26 7.84 -2.87
C ASP A 95 18.72 7.60 -2.52
N ASN A 96 19.40 6.86 -3.38
CA ASN A 96 20.85 6.90 -3.47
C ASN A 96 21.22 8.07 -4.40
N ASP A 97 22.35 8.73 -4.15
CA ASP A 97 22.78 9.93 -4.89
C ASP A 97 22.87 9.69 -6.41
N ASN A 98 23.22 8.48 -6.83
CA ASN A 98 23.39 8.10 -8.23
C ASN A 98 22.21 7.29 -8.83
N SER A 99 21.08 7.16 -8.13
CA SER A 99 19.96 6.34 -8.57
C SER A 99 18.62 6.96 -8.18
N PRO A 100 18.18 7.98 -8.93
CA PRO A 100 16.92 8.66 -8.69
C PRO A 100 15.72 7.71 -8.74
N GLY A 101 14.81 7.83 -7.78
CA GLY A 101 13.66 6.93 -7.65
C GLY A 101 13.98 5.59 -6.99
N SER A 102 15.24 5.33 -6.62
CA SER A 102 15.64 4.07 -5.97
C SER A 102 14.89 3.80 -4.67
N TYR A 103 14.43 4.82 -3.98
CA TYR A 103 13.63 4.69 -2.77
C TYR A 103 12.30 3.97 -3.01
N ILE A 104 11.72 4.05 -4.20
CA ILE A 104 10.51 3.30 -4.56
C ILE A 104 10.78 1.81 -4.48
N TYR A 105 11.88 1.32 -5.06
CA TYR A 105 12.23 -0.11 -5.01
C TYR A 105 12.53 -0.59 -3.59
N LYS A 106 13.11 0.26 -2.75
CA LYS A 106 13.29 -0.05 -1.31
C LYS A 106 11.94 -0.19 -0.61
N ARG A 107 10.96 0.69 -0.92
CA ARG A 107 9.59 0.60 -0.38
C ARG A 107 8.85 -0.63 -0.88
N VAL A 108 9.03 -1.01 -2.16
CA VAL A 108 8.47 -2.27 -2.71
C VAL A 108 8.96 -3.46 -1.90
N LYS A 109 10.27 -3.55 -1.60
CA LYS A 109 10.82 -4.61 -0.75
C LYS A 109 10.24 -4.62 0.66
N GLN A 110 10.04 -3.45 1.26
CA GLN A 110 9.42 -3.32 2.58
C GLN A 110 7.96 -3.76 2.56
N LEU A 111 7.20 -3.34 1.55
CA LEU A 111 5.80 -3.71 1.39
C LEU A 111 5.64 -5.22 1.13
N LYS A 112 6.50 -5.80 0.29
CA LYS A 112 6.52 -7.25 0.04
C LYS A 112 6.76 -8.03 1.34
N LYS A 113 7.75 -7.62 2.15
CA LYS A 113 8.04 -8.24 3.45
C LYS A 113 6.81 -8.18 4.37
N LEU A 114 6.19 -7.01 4.50
CA LEU A 114 4.99 -6.84 5.33
C LEU A 114 3.83 -7.71 4.86
N LEU A 115 3.60 -7.80 3.55
CA LEU A 115 2.58 -8.66 2.96
C LEU A 115 2.84 -10.15 3.26
N THR A 116 4.10 -10.58 3.16
CA THR A 116 4.49 -11.96 3.51
C THR A 116 4.18 -12.25 4.97
N GLU A 117 4.54 -11.36 5.89
CA GLU A 117 4.27 -11.50 7.32
C GLU A 117 2.77 -11.59 7.64
N ILE A 118 1.94 -10.76 6.96
CA ILE A 118 0.48 -10.79 7.13
C ILE A 118 -0.11 -12.10 6.59
N ASN A 119 0.39 -12.61 5.49
CA ASN A 119 -0.04 -13.92 4.96
C ASN A 119 0.38 -15.07 5.87
N GLU A 120 1.58 -15.01 6.47
CA GLU A 120 2.09 -16.03 7.40
C GLU A 120 1.25 -16.14 8.69
N ILE A 121 0.64 -15.05 9.15
CA ILE A 121 -0.31 -15.08 10.27
C ILE A 121 -1.71 -15.55 9.88
N GLY A 122 -1.93 -15.92 8.59
CA GLY A 122 -3.15 -16.57 8.11
C GLY A 122 -4.18 -15.65 7.46
N VAL A 123 -3.88 -14.37 7.22
CA VAL A 123 -4.79 -13.48 6.49
C VAL A 123 -4.82 -13.88 5.01
N ASN A 124 -6.02 -14.12 4.48
CA ASN A 124 -6.19 -14.50 3.08
C ASN A 124 -5.74 -13.35 2.14
N PRO A 125 -4.81 -13.60 1.18
CA PRO A 125 -4.39 -12.59 0.20
C PRO A 125 -5.55 -11.93 -0.55
N ASN A 126 -6.65 -12.63 -0.77
CA ASN A 126 -7.84 -12.07 -1.42
C ASN A 126 -8.53 -10.97 -0.59
N ASN A 127 -8.23 -10.87 0.69
CA ASN A 127 -8.77 -9.86 1.60
C ASN A 127 -7.75 -8.76 1.94
N ILE A 128 -6.56 -8.79 1.32
CA ILE A 128 -5.52 -7.78 1.54
C ILE A 128 -5.50 -6.78 0.39
N PHE A 129 -5.64 -5.51 0.69
CA PHE A 129 -5.55 -4.40 -0.27
C PHE A 129 -4.34 -3.53 0.05
N ILE A 130 -3.60 -3.14 -0.98
CA ILE A 130 -2.52 -2.17 -0.83
C ILE A 130 -3.00 -0.79 -1.27
N SER A 131 -2.63 0.22 -0.53
CA SER A 131 -3.07 1.58 -0.80
C SER A 131 -1.94 2.59 -0.56
N GLY A 132 -2.07 3.76 -1.15
CA GLY A 132 -1.11 4.82 -0.89
C GLY A 132 -1.35 6.08 -1.70
N TRP A 133 -0.67 7.14 -1.27
CA TRP A 133 -0.67 8.44 -1.92
C TRP A 133 0.70 8.77 -2.50
N SER A 134 0.73 9.44 -3.67
CA SER A 134 1.98 9.91 -4.27
C SER A 134 2.99 8.77 -4.44
N ALA A 135 4.16 8.86 -3.84
CA ALA A 135 5.19 7.81 -3.84
C ALA A 135 4.68 6.48 -3.26
N GLY A 136 3.77 6.52 -2.27
CA GLY A 136 3.12 5.33 -1.74
C GLY A 136 2.22 4.65 -2.77
N GLY A 137 1.43 5.43 -3.51
CA GLY A 137 0.61 4.94 -4.62
C GLY A 137 1.47 4.38 -5.76
N TRP A 138 2.58 5.04 -6.08
CA TRP A 138 3.54 4.54 -7.09
C TRP A 138 4.20 3.23 -6.65
N THR A 139 4.54 3.12 -5.36
CA THR A 139 5.03 1.86 -4.77
C THR A 139 4.03 0.73 -4.91
N ALA A 140 2.74 1.01 -4.63
CA ALA A 140 1.66 0.02 -4.76
C ALA A 140 1.53 -0.48 -6.21
N LEU A 141 1.61 0.40 -7.22
CA LEU A 141 1.60 -0.01 -8.63
C LEU A 141 2.80 -0.89 -9.00
N HIS A 142 3.99 -0.62 -8.45
CA HIS A 142 5.17 -1.46 -8.66
C HIS A 142 5.04 -2.87 -8.08
N MET A 143 4.21 -3.08 -7.04
CA MET A 143 4.04 -4.40 -6.41
C MET A 143 3.49 -5.45 -7.37
N PHE A 144 2.69 -5.07 -8.35
CA PHE A 144 2.14 -6.02 -9.34
C PHE A 144 3.21 -6.68 -10.20
N ARG A 145 4.41 -6.10 -10.30
CA ARG A 145 5.55 -6.71 -10.98
C ARG A 145 6.08 -7.95 -10.28
N GLU A 146 5.90 -8.06 -8.98
CA GLU A 146 6.44 -9.16 -8.17
C GLU A 146 5.81 -10.53 -8.50
N ASN A 147 4.70 -10.55 -9.25
CA ASN A 147 4.00 -11.76 -9.73
C ASN A 147 3.58 -12.76 -8.64
N GLU A 148 3.71 -12.41 -7.38
CA GLU A 148 3.28 -13.24 -6.26
C GLU A 148 1.87 -12.81 -5.83
N LYS A 149 1.02 -13.79 -5.54
CA LYS A 149 -0.34 -13.50 -5.06
C LYS A 149 -0.33 -13.20 -3.56
N LEU A 150 0.25 -12.05 -3.18
CA LEU A 150 0.37 -11.62 -1.79
C LEU A 150 -0.77 -10.70 -1.34
N PHE A 151 -1.55 -10.17 -2.27
CA PHE A 151 -2.64 -9.23 -2.02
C PHE A 151 -3.69 -9.30 -3.14
N ASN A 152 -4.86 -8.73 -2.89
CA ASN A 152 -5.97 -8.70 -3.83
C ASN A 152 -5.74 -7.68 -4.96
N SER A 153 -5.73 -6.40 -4.59
CA SER A 153 -5.69 -5.28 -5.55
C SER A 153 -5.19 -3.99 -4.87
N ALA A 154 -5.12 -2.89 -5.63
CA ALA A 154 -4.64 -1.61 -5.12
C ALA A 154 -5.69 -0.51 -5.17
N ILE A 155 -5.66 0.41 -4.18
CA ILE A 155 -6.43 1.66 -4.17
C ILE A 155 -5.44 2.80 -4.00
N VAL A 156 -5.18 3.56 -5.06
CA VAL A 156 -4.10 4.55 -5.06
C VAL A 156 -4.58 5.96 -5.35
N PHE A 157 -3.98 6.93 -4.69
CA PHE A 157 -4.33 8.35 -4.77
C PHE A 157 -3.15 9.13 -5.33
N ALA A 158 -3.37 9.85 -6.44
CA ALA A 158 -2.37 10.69 -7.09
C ALA A 158 -0.98 10.02 -7.19
N PRO A 159 -0.86 8.81 -7.75
CA PRO A 159 0.40 8.07 -7.76
C PRO A 159 1.46 8.86 -8.52
N ALA A 160 2.59 9.12 -7.86
CA ALA A 160 3.70 9.88 -8.44
C ALA A 160 5.00 9.63 -7.65
N PHE A 161 6.16 9.75 -8.31
CA PHE A 161 7.45 9.76 -7.63
C PHE A 161 8.40 10.82 -8.17
N ALA A 162 8.23 11.21 -9.43
CA ALA A 162 8.99 12.30 -10.05
C ALA A 162 8.52 13.66 -9.50
N GLY A 163 9.37 14.68 -9.57
CA GLY A 163 9.06 16.03 -9.13
C GLY A 163 7.89 16.69 -9.88
N PRO A 164 7.34 17.79 -9.34
CA PRO A 164 6.26 18.51 -9.96
C PRO A 164 6.70 19.16 -11.29
N ARG A 165 5.73 19.44 -12.17
CA ARG A 165 6.01 19.99 -13.53
C ARG A 165 6.80 21.28 -13.51
N HIS A 166 6.53 22.18 -12.57
CA HIS A 166 7.23 23.46 -12.49
C HIS A 166 8.71 23.31 -12.15
N GLU A 167 9.15 22.17 -11.62
CA GLU A 167 10.55 21.86 -11.35
C GLU A 167 11.25 21.17 -12.52
N THR A 168 10.57 20.82 -13.61
CA THR A 168 11.14 20.03 -14.73
C THR A 168 12.36 20.71 -15.34
N LYS A 169 12.36 22.04 -15.48
CA LYS A 169 13.53 22.77 -16.01
C LYS A 169 14.76 22.66 -15.10
N LYS A 170 14.55 22.55 -13.78
CA LYS A 170 15.64 22.42 -12.80
C LYS A 170 16.13 20.98 -12.66
N TYR A 171 15.23 20.02 -12.81
CA TYR A 171 15.51 18.59 -12.62
C TYR A 171 14.89 17.76 -13.76
N PRO A 172 15.33 17.93 -15.04
CA PRO A 172 14.69 17.29 -16.18
C PRO A 172 14.75 15.76 -16.10
N TRP A 173 15.85 15.20 -15.60
CA TRP A 173 16.07 13.75 -15.48
C TRP A 173 14.98 13.00 -14.69
N TRP A 174 14.27 13.68 -13.80
CA TRP A 174 13.13 13.06 -13.09
C TRP A 174 12.02 12.63 -14.05
N ARG A 175 11.68 13.49 -15.01
CA ARG A 175 10.59 13.24 -15.96
C ARG A 175 11.05 12.61 -17.26
N GLU A 176 12.23 12.94 -17.71
CA GLU A 176 12.74 12.50 -19.00
C GLU A 176 13.40 11.12 -18.95
N GLU A 177 13.98 10.75 -17.81
CA GLU A 177 14.70 9.48 -17.64
C GLU A 177 14.06 8.57 -16.60
N ALA A 178 13.98 9.03 -15.36
CA ALA A 178 13.57 8.16 -14.25
C ALA A 178 12.11 7.74 -14.36
N ARG A 179 11.19 8.64 -14.70
CA ARG A 179 9.77 8.31 -14.85
C ARG A 179 9.50 7.30 -15.98
N PRO A 180 10.02 7.45 -17.22
CA PRO A 180 9.88 6.42 -18.25
C PRO A 180 10.46 5.07 -17.85
N ALA A 181 11.60 5.05 -17.15
CA ALA A 181 12.19 3.81 -16.65
C ALA A 181 11.27 3.11 -15.64
N HIS A 182 10.67 3.86 -14.70
CA HIS A 182 9.70 3.31 -13.75
C HIS A 182 8.42 2.82 -14.43
N ILE A 183 7.89 3.54 -15.43
CA ILE A 183 6.73 3.08 -16.21
C ILE A 183 7.08 1.75 -16.89
N LYS A 184 8.24 1.67 -17.55
CA LYS A 184 8.71 0.43 -18.18
C LYS A 184 8.80 -0.74 -17.18
N GLU A 185 9.14 -0.48 -15.90
CA GLU A 185 9.15 -1.52 -14.88
C GLU A 185 7.72 -1.91 -14.46
N ILE A 186 6.82 -0.95 -14.29
CA ILE A 186 5.40 -1.22 -13.95
C ILE A 186 4.74 -2.06 -15.06
N THR A 187 5.00 -1.72 -16.33
CA THR A 187 4.40 -2.42 -17.49
C THR A 187 4.90 -3.85 -17.69
N LYS A 188 5.89 -4.32 -16.92
CA LYS A 188 6.27 -5.74 -16.87
C LYS A 188 5.30 -6.60 -16.06
N ALA A 189 4.39 -6.01 -15.31
CA ALA A 189 3.35 -6.74 -14.59
C ALA A 189 2.44 -7.48 -15.58
N LYS A 190 2.10 -8.74 -15.28
CA LYS A 190 1.17 -9.50 -16.12
C LYS A 190 -0.25 -8.95 -16.06
N PHE A 191 -0.62 -8.38 -14.93
CA PHE A 191 -1.90 -7.73 -14.68
C PHE A 191 -1.71 -6.64 -13.61
N ILE A 192 -2.58 -5.65 -13.61
CA ILE A 192 -2.70 -4.65 -12.55
C ILE A 192 -4.19 -4.50 -12.26
N ASP A 193 -4.63 -4.88 -11.07
CA ASP A 193 -5.98 -4.62 -10.56
C ASP A 193 -5.94 -3.40 -9.65
N ALA A 194 -6.45 -2.26 -10.09
CA ALA A 194 -6.33 -1.04 -9.31
C ALA A 194 -7.49 -0.06 -9.50
N LEU A 195 -7.93 0.55 -8.41
CA LEU A 195 -8.71 1.79 -8.39
C LEU A 195 -7.74 2.95 -8.23
N VAL A 196 -7.63 3.80 -9.25
CA VAL A 196 -6.64 4.88 -9.33
C VAL A 196 -7.36 6.22 -9.34
N PHE A 197 -7.18 7.02 -8.29
CA PHE A 197 -7.62 8.41 -8.25
C PHE A 197 -6.52 9.32 -8.77
N ALA A 198 -6.78 10.00 -9.88
CA ALA A 198 -5.91 11.01 -10.48
C ALA A 198 -6.65 12.35 -10.53
N TYR A 199 -5.92 13.45 -10.40
CA TYR A 199 -6.54 14.77 -10.32
C TYR A 199 -6.10 15.65 -11.49
N GLU A 200 -7.07 16.30 -12.15
CA GLU A 200 -6.83 17.11 -13.35
C GLU A 200 -5.93 18.32 -13.09
N ASP A 201 -5.99 18.85 -11.87
CA ASP A 201 -5.18 19.97 -11.40
C ASP A 201 -3.89 19.52 -10.68
N ASP A 202 -3.52 18.23 -10.73
CA ASP A 202 -2.31 17.71 -10.12
C ASP A 202 -1.06 18.18 -10.88
N ASP A 203 -0.10 18.73 -10.15
CA ASP A 203 1.17 19.21 -10.69
C ASP A 203 2.20 18.09 -10.91
N PHE A 204 1.93 16.89 -10.40
CA PHE A 204 2.79 15.71 -10.56
C PHE A 204 2.34 14.81 -11.71
N ASN A 205 1.21 14.14 -11.59
CA ASN A 205 0.64 13.29 -12.64
C ASN A 205 -0.87 13.57 -12.76
N ARG A 206 -1.28 14.02 -13.92
CA ARG A 206 -2.69 14.15 -14.30
C ARG A 206 -3.24 12.83 -14.82
N PRO A 207 -4.56 12.70 -14.99
CA PRO A 207 -5.15 11.48 -15.57
C PRO A 207 -4.51 11.06 -16.90
N GLU A 208 -4.19 12.03 -17.78
CA GLU A 208 -3.58 11.76 -19.10
C GLU A 208 -2.22 11.06 -18.98
N GLU A 209 -1.45 11.41 -17.96
CA GLU A 209 -0.12 10.83 -17.72
C GLU A 209 -0.16 9.44 -17.10
N LEU A 210 -1.34 9.00 -16.67
CA LEU A 210 -1.59 7.67 -16.09
C LEU A 210 -2.40 6.76 -17.04
N LYS A 211 -2.78 7.25 -18.24
CA LYS A 211 -3.56 6.47 -19.21
C LYS A 211 -2.89 5.17 -19.63
N PHE A 212 -1.56 5.08 -19.58
CA PHE A 212 -0.85 3.83 -19.86
C PHE A 212 -1.35 2.65 -19.02
N LEU A 213 -1.90 2.92 -17.81
CA LEU A 213 -2.49 1.89 -16.95
C LEU A 213 -3.77 1.33 -17.56
N THR A 214 -4.68 2.18 -18.04
CA THR A 214 -5.95 1.75 -18.65
C THR A 214 -5.78 1.25 -20.08
N GLU A 215 -4.76 1.72 -20.80
CA GLU A 215 -4.42 1.23 -22.14
C GLU A 215 -3.88 -0.20 -22.11
N LEU A 216 -3.08 -0.53 -21.09
CA LEU A 216 -2.48 -1.86 -20.93
C LEU A 216 -3.38 -2.84 -20.14
N TYR A 217 -4.19 -2.33 -19.22
CA TYR A 217 -5.03 -3.13 -18.33
C TYR A 217 -6.47 -2.62 -18.31
N PRO A 218 -7.17 -2.56 -19.48
CA PRO A 218 -8.45 -1.86 -19.63
C PRO A 218 -9.59 -2.45 -18.79
N ASN A 219 -9.52 -3.73 -18.46
CA ASN A 219 -10.56 -4.42 -17.69
C ASN A 219 -10.29 -4.46 -16.17
N ASN A 220 -9.11 -4.03 -15.76
CA ASN A 220 -8.62 -4.21 -14.38
C ASN A 220 -8.30 -2.88 -13.70
N VAL A 221 -8.02 -1.82 -14.46
CA VAL A 221 -7.72 -0.51 -13.89
C VAL A 221 -8.89 0.45 -14.08
N ASN A 222 -9.43 0.91 -12.96
CA ASN A 222 -10.42 1.98 -12.92
C ASN A 222 -9.68 3.30 -12.63
N LEU A 223 -9.48 4.12 -13.65
CA LEU A 223 -8.85 5.44 -13.53
C LEU A 223 -9.95 6.50 -13.36
N ILE A 224 -10.03 7.08 -12.17
CA ILE A 224 -11.00 8.11 -11.81
C ILE A 224 -10.33 9.47 -11.82
N GLY A 225 -10.76 10.35 -12.73
CA GLY A 225 -10.24 11.71 -12.85
C GLY A 225 -11.29 12.73 -12.44
N TYR A 226 -10.95 13.66 -11.53
CA TYR A 226 -11.77 14.83 -11.22
C TYR A 226 -10.92 15.99 -10.69
N ASN A 227 -11.51 17.17 -10.68
CA ASN A 227 -10.86 18.42 -10.30
C ASN A 227 -11.51 19.02 -9.04
N CYS A 228 -10.75 19.01 -7.95
CA CYS A 228 -11.15 19.62 -6.68
C CYS A 228 -10.42 20.93 -6.38
N LYS A 229 -9.61 21.43 -7.30
CA LYS A 229 -8.75 22.61 -7.11
C LYS A 229 -7.84 22.50 -5.87
N LYS A 230 -7.38 21.27 -5.59
CA LYS A 230 -6.47 20.94 -4.48
C LYS A 230 -5.22 20.21 -4.96
N GLY A 231 -5.14 19.95 -6.26
CA GLY A 231 -4.00 19.32 -6.91
C GLY A 231 -3.63 18.01 -6.23
N HIS A 232 -2.34 17.81 -6.03
CA HIS A 232 -1.77 16.61 -5.43
C HIS A 232 -2.26 16.25 -4.03
N LEU A 233 -2.89 17.21 -3.32
CA LEU A 233 -3.41 17.02 -1.97
C LEU A 233 -4.91 16.70 -1.91
N THR A 234 -5.54 16.43 -3.05
CA THR A 234 -6.99 16.17 -3.12
C THR A 234 -7.41 14.98 -2.27
N HIS A 235 -6.60 13.92 -2.16
CA HIS A 235 -6.88 12.78 -1.28
C HIS A 235 -7.16 13.18 0.19
N ALA A 236 -6.53 14.25 0.67
CA ALA A 236 -6.70 14.76 2.04
C ALA A 236 -7.83 15.81 2.17
N LYS A 237 -8.32 16.32 1.04
CA LYS A 237 -9.30 17.42 0.96
C LYS A 237 -10.30 17.18 -0.18
N ASP A 238 -10.74 15.95 -0.32
CA ASP A 238 -11.59 15.50 -1.40
C ASP A 238 -12.90 16.29 -1.44
N CYS A 239 -13.20 16.88 -2.60
CA CYS A 239 -14.42 17.62 -2.85
C CYS A 239 -15.60 16.70 -3.18
N LYS A 240 -15.31 15.43 -3.48
CA LYS A 240 -16.27 14.37 -3.83
C LYS A 240 -16.20 13.22 -2.82
N SER A 241 -16.01 13.53 -1.55
CA SER A 241 -15.75 12.54 -0.50
C SER A 241 -16.80 11.42 -0.47
N SER A 242 -18.09 11.74 -0.54
CA SER A 242 -19.17 10.75 -0.53
C SER A 242 -19.16 9.85 -1.78
N GLU A 243 -18.85 10.39 -2.96
CA GLU A 243 -18.71 9.63 -4.19
C GLU A 243 -17.48 8.71 -4.11
N THR A 244 -16.37 9.24 -3.63
CA THR A 244 -15.12 8.49 -3.42
C THR A 244 -15.30 7.34 -2.43
N GLU A 245 -15.99 7.56 -1.31
CA GLU A 245 -16.32 6.54 -0.31
C GLU A 245 -17.12 5.37 -0.91
N ILE A 246 -18.14 5.70 -1.71
CA ILE A 246 -18.97 4.70 -2.38
C ILE A 246 -18.18 3.91 -3.43
N LEU A 247 -17.37 4.59 -4.25
CA LEU A 247 -16.53 3.95 -5.26
C LEU A 247 -15.53 2.98 -4.61
N ILE A 248 -14.88 3.39 -3.52
CA ILE A 248 -13.95 2.53 -2.79
C ILE A 248 -14.65 1.33 -2.18
N LEU A 249 -15.81 1.52 -1.54
CA LEU A 249 -16.56 0.42 -0.93
C LEU A 249 -17.02 -0.59 -1.97
N ASN A 250 -17.59 -0.14 -3.07
CA ASN A 250 -18.03 -1.02 -4.16
C ASN A 250 -16.84 -1.77 -4.76
N TYR A 251 -15.75 -1.09 -5.05
CA TYR A 251 -14.54 -1.70 -5.58
C TYR A 251 -14.02 -2.82 -4.67
N VAL A 252 -13.90 -2.58 -3.36
CA VAL A 252 -13.43 -3.59 -2.41
C VAL A 252 -14.37 -4.80 -2.37
N ASN A 253 -15.69 -4.57 -2.31
CA ASN A 253 -16.67 -5.66 -2.30
C ASN A 253 -16.63 -6.49 -3.60
N ASP A 254 -16.56 -5.84 -4.76
CA ASP A 254 -16.49 -6.50 -6.05
C ASP A 254 -15.21 -7.35 -6.17
N GLN A 255 -14.08 -6.81 -5.73
CA GLN A 255 -12.80 -7.51 -5.73
C GLN A 255 -12.78 -8.72 -4.79
N ILE A 256 -13.39 -8.64 -3.61
CA ILE A 256 -13.52 -9.78 -2.69
C ILE A 256 -14.43 -10.84 -3.30
N ASN A 257 -15.60 -10.45 -3.81
CA ASN A 257 -16.60 -11.37 -4.34
C ASN A 257 -16.12 -12.09 -5.62
N SER A 258 -15.30 -11.44 -6.42
CA SER A 258 -14.78 -12.02 -7.68
C SER A 258 -13.64 -13.03 -7.48
N LYS A 259 -13.01 -13.05 -6.30
CA LYS A 259 -11.82 -13.87 -6.01
C LYS A 259 -12.03 -14.93 -4.92
N ASN A 260 -13.17 -14.91 -4.26
CA ASN A 260 -13.65 -15.94 -3.32
C ASN A 260 -14.66 -16.87 -3.99
#